data_745bbff1d0662db316c1fd0ab2f244ba
#
_entry.id   745bbff1d0662db316c1fd0ab2f244ba
#
_cell.length_a   1.000
_cell.length_b   1.000
_cell.length_c   1.000
_cell.angle_alpha   90.00
_cell.angle_beta   90.00
_cell.angle_gamma   90.00
#
_symmetry.space_group_name_H-M   'P 1'
#
loop_
_entity.id
_entity.type
_entity.pdbx_description
1 polymer ?
#
loop_
_entity_poly.entity_id
_entity_poly.type
_entity_poly.pdbx_seq_one_letter_code
_entity_poly.pdbx_strand_id
1 'polypeptide(L)'
;MEATRMLLDANPKTDAILYSADVMAVGGVHYMNDHGISIPGEIAVIGFNNSTSACECYPPLTSIDNNGELCGQLAVQMMLRLISHQPVDDERVPCELIKRATTEGKL
;
A
#
# COMPACT_ATOMS: atom_id res chain seq x y z
N MET A 1 11.86 -8.11 -1.42
CA MET A 1 13.19 -8.14 -2.08
C MET A 1 13.20 -9.12 -3.23
N GLU A 2 13.13 -10.41 -2.93
CA GLU A 2 13.15 -11.45 -3.95
C GLU A 2 12.02 -11.30 -4.96
N ALA A 3 10.80 -11.05 -4.49
CA ALA A 3 9.64 -10.87 -5.36
C ALA A 3 9.82 -9.68 -6.32
N THR A 4 10.36 -8.58 -5.84
CA THR A 4 10.64 -7.40 -6.68
C THR A 4 11.66 -7.73 -7.75
N ARG A 5 12.74 -8.43 -7.39
CA ARG A 5 13.76 -8.88 -8.36
C ARG A 5 13.13 -9.75 -9.44
N MET A 6 12.37 -10.75 -9.03
CA MET A 6 11.70 -11.67 -9.97
C MET A 6 10.73 -10.94 -10.91
N LEU A 7 9.96 -10.00 -10.35
CA LEU A 7 9.01 -9.20 -11.12
C LEU A 7 9.73 -8.37 -12.19
N LEU A 8 10.80 -7.69 -11.82
CA LEU A 8 11.54 -6.82 -12.74
C LEU A 8 12.33 -7.62 -13.79
N ASP A 9 12.87 -8.77 -13.40
CA ASP A 9 13.54 -9.67 -14.35
C ASP A 9 12.58 -10.19 -15.41
N ALA A 10 11.35 -10.54 -15.00
CA ALA A 10 10.32 -11.04 -15.92
C ALA A 10 9.66 -9.91 -16.74
N ASN A 11 9.67 -8.67 -16.25
CA ASN A 11 8.99 -7.54 -16.86
C ASN A 11 9.91 -6.31 -16.91
N PRO A 12 10.92 -6.31 -17.81
CA PRO A 12 11.94 -5.25 -17.84
C PRO A 12 11.41 -3.86 -18.22
N LYS A 13 10.18 -3.78 -18.72
CA LYS A 13 9.53 -2.50 -19.06
C LYS A 13 8.61 -1.97 -17.95
N THR A 14 8.67 -2.53 -16.75
CA THR A 14 7.86 -2.08 -15.63
C THR A 14 8.18 -0.62 -15.30
N ASP A 15 7.15 0.22 -15.19
CA ASP A 15 7.28 1.63 -14.84
C ASP A 15 6.51 2.00 -13.56
N ALA A 16 5.72 1.07 -13.02
CA ALA A 16 5.01 1.25 -11.76
C ALA A 16 4.77 -0.10 -11.09
N ILE A 17 4.81 -0.11 -9.75
CA ILE A 17 4.50 -1.30 -8.96
C ILE A 17 3.56 -0.92 -7.84
N LEU A 18 2.45 -1.66 -7.72
CA LEU A 18 1.54 -1.61 -6.58
C LEU A 18 1.80 -2.84 -5.71
N TYR A 19 2.17 -2.60 -4.46
CA TYR A 19 2.37 -3.66 -3.47
C TYR A 19 1.11 -3.81 -2.61
N SER A 20 0.80 -5.02 -2.21
CA SER A 20 -0.39 -5.31 -1.40
C SER A 20 -0.24 -4.88 0.07
N ALA A 21 0.95 -4.48 0.49
CA ALA A 21 1.21 -3.95 1.82
C ALA A 21 2.44 -3.04 1.81
N ASP A 22 2.46 -2.04 2.70
CA ASP A 22 3.58 -1.11 2.80
C ASP A 22 4.90 -1.80 3.15
N VAL A 23 4.85 -2.80 4.02
CA VAL A 23 6.07 -3.54 4.42
C VAL A 23 6.73 -4.20 3.21
N MET A 24 5.94 -4.70 2.26
CA MET A 24 6.45 -5.27 1.02
C MET A 24 6.99 -4.17 0.10
N ALA A 25 6.29 -3.04 0.01
CA ALA A 25 6.72 -1.90 -0.78
C ALA A 25 8.04 -1.34 -0.29
N VAL A 26 8.22 -1.22 1.02
CA VAL A 26 9.49 -0.77 1.64
C VAL A 26 10.64 -1.70 1.22
N GLY A 27 10.42 -3.00 1.26
CA GLY A 27 11.41 -3.97 0.77
C GLY A 27 11.76 -3.77 -0.70
N GLY A 28 10.74 -3.50 -1.53
CA GLY A 28 10.93 -3.20 -2.94
C GLY A 28 11.70 -1.91 -3.19
N VAL A 29 11.37 -0.86 -2.43
CA VAL A 29 12.08 0.43 -2.50
C VAL A 29 13.55 0.27 -2.13
N HIS A 30 13.85 -0.47 -1.06
CA HIS A 30 15.24 -0.76 -0.69
C HIS A 30 15.97 -1.50 -1.79
N TYR A 31 15.35 -2.52 -2.37
CA TYR A 31 15.94 -3.26 -3.49
C TYR A 31 16.28 -2.32 -4.66
N MET A 32 15.32 -1.47 -5.05
CA MET A 32 15.51 -0.55 -6.17
C MET A 32 16.60 0.49 -5.87
N ASN A 33 16.64 1.03 -4.66
CA ASN A 33 17.69 1.96 -4.24
C ASN A 33 19.07 1.31 -4.30
N ASP A 34 19.20 0.07 -3.83
CA ASP A 34 20.46 -0.67 -3.84
C ASP A 34 20.94 -0.97 -5.25
N HIS A 35 20.04 -1.06 -6.22
CA HIS A 35 20.36 -1.35 -7.63
C HIS A 35 20.36 -0.11 -8.52
N GLY A 36 20.30 1.08 -7.93
CA GLY A 36 20.39 2.33 -8.69
C GLY A 36 19.16 2.63 -9.54
N ILE A 37 18.00 2.03 -9.23
CA ILE A 37 16.75 2.30 -9.93
C ILE A 37 16.11 3.54 -9.33
N SER A 38 15.83 4.54 -10.16
CA SER A 38 15.25 5.83 -9.72
C SER A 38 13.77 5.68 -9.39
N ILE A 39 13.35 6.16 -8.22
CA ILE A 39 11.96 6.22 -7.77
C ILE A 39 11.60 7.68 -7.50
N PRO A 40 10.58 8.24 -8.15
CA PRO A 40 9.66 7.66 -9.15
C PRO A 40 10.13 7.77 -10.60
N GLY A 41 11.36 8.23 -10.84
CA GLY A 41 11.85 8.52 -12.20
C GLY A 41 11.67 7.37 -13.16
N GLU A 42 12.17 6.19 -12.81
CA GLU A 42 12.03 4.98 -13.62
C GLU A 42 10.82 4.15 -13.21
N ILE A 43 10.59 3.98 -11.91
CA ILE A 43 9.51 3.16 -11.38
C ILE A 43 8.78 3.92 -10.28
N ALA A 44 7.48 4.12 -10.44
CA ALA A 44 6.61 4.63 -9.39
C ALA A 44 6.18 3.49 -8.47
N VAL A 45 6.03 3.77 -7.17
CA VAL A 45 5.71 2.74 -6.18
C VAL A 45 4.53 3.18 -5.32
N ILE A 46 3.57 2.28 -5.14
CA ILE A 46 2.42 2.47 -4.25
C ILE A 46 2.35 1.30 -3.28
N GLY A 47 2.15 1.59 -2.01
CA GLY A 47 1.89 0.60 -0.97
C GLY A 47 0.41 0.52 -0.59
N PHE A 48 0.13 -0.18 0.50
CA PHE A 48 -1.23 -0.35 1.02
C PHE A 48 -1.18 -0.42 2.54
N ASN A 49 -2.13 0.20 3.20
CA ASN A 49 -2.38 0.35 4.63
C ASN A 49 -1.96 1.70 5.25
N ASN A 50 -1.15 2.49 4.59
CA ASN A 50 -0.66 3.77 5.11
C ASN A 50 -0.06 3.62 6.53
N SER A 51 0.84 2.65 6.67
CA SER A 51 1.53 2.38 7.94
C SER A 51 2.61 3.42 8.22
N THR A 52 3.14 3.41 9.44
CA THR A 52 4.25 4.29 9.84
C THR A 52 5.46 4.11 8.92
N SER A 53 5.74 2.88 8.50
CA SER A 53 6.86 2.59 7.59
C SER A 53 6.76 3.31 6.24
N ALA A 54 5.55 3.64 5.79
CA ALA A 54 5.37 4.41 4.55
C ALA A 54 5.94 5.84 4.68
N CYS A 55 5.80 6.46 5.84
CA CYS A 55 6.35 7.80 6.10
C CYS A 55 7.86 7.78 6.28
N GLU A 56 8.39 6.71 6.88
CA GLU A 56 9.80 6.56 7.23
C GLU A 56 10.66 6.05 6.06
N CYS A 57 10.02 5.51 5.04
CA CYS A 57 10.69 5.03 3.83
C CYS A 57 11.35 6.20 3.07
N TYR A 58 12.45 5.94 2.39
CA TYR A 58 13.07 6.95 1.53
C TYR A 58 13.20 6.44 0.09
N PRO A 59 12.58 7.14 -0.87
CA PRO A 59 11.68 8.29 -0.67
C PRO A 59 10.37 7.88 0.03
N PRO A 60 9.67 8.83 0.70
CA PRO A 60 8.41 8.54 1.37
C PRO A 60 7.39 7.89 0.45
N LEU A 61 6.74 6.85 0.93
CA LEU A 61 5.92 5.96 0.13
C LEU A 61 4.48 6.44 0.00
N THR A 62 4.01 6.62 -1.23
CA THR A 62 2.60 6.76 -1.54
C THR A 62 1.88 5.47 -1.14
N SER A 63 0.78 5.58 -0.41
CA SER A 63 0.06 4.43 0.10
C SER A 63 -1.45 4.65 0.07
N ILE A 64 -2.19 3.55 0.05
CA ILE A 64 -3.64 3.58 0.14
C ILE A 64 -4.02 3.43 1.61
N ASP A 65 -4.67 4.44 2.17
CA ASP A 65 -5.23 4.39 3.52
C ASP A 65 -6.59 3.69 3.44
N ASN A 66 -6.67 2.50 4.01
CA ASN A 66 -7.90 1.71 4.03
C ASN A 66 -8.83 2.07 5.19
N ASN A 67 -8.50 3.13 5.96
CA ASN A 67 -9.29 3.56 7.11
C ASN A 67 -9.50 2.43 8.13
N GLY A 68 -8.39 1.84 8.57
CA GLY A 68 -8.41 0.66 9.44
C GLY A 68 -9.14 0.87 10.76
N GLU A 69 -9.09 2.08 11.33
CA GLU A 69 -9.81 2.41 12.56
C GLU A 69 -11.31 2.29 12.35
N LEU A 70 -11.85 2.89 11.30
CA LEU A 70 -13.28 2.78 10.97
C LEU A 70 -13.67 1.34 10.64
N CYS A 71 -12.82 0.62 9.88
CA CYS A 71 -13.03 -0.80 9.60
C CYS A 71 -13.17 -1.62 10.89
N GLY A 72 -12.27 -1.39 11.85
CA GLY A 72 -12.30 -2.07 13.15
C GLY A 72 -13.56 -1.76 13.92
N GLN A 73 -13.96 -0.50 13.99
CA GLN A 73 -15.19 -0.08 14.67
C GLN A 73 -16.43 -0.75 14.06
N LEU A 74 -16.56 -0.69 12.74
CA LEU A 74 -17.70 -1.31 12.05
C LEU A 74 -17.70 -2.83 12.21
N ALA A 75 -16.54 -3.47 12.13
CA ALA A 75 -16.43 -4.92 12.30
C ALA A 75 -16.92 -5.36 13.68
N VAL A 76 -16.55 -4.64 14.74
CA VAL A 76 -17.01 -4.92 16.12
C VAL A 76 -18.53 -4.72 16.23
N GLN A 77 -19.05 -3.63 15.69
CA GLN A 77 -20.50 -3.36 15.72
C GLN A 77 -21.30 -4.46 15.01
N MET A 78 -20.82 -4.87 13.82
CA MET A 78 -21.43 -5.94 13.05
C MET A 78 -21.40 -7.27 13.82
N MET A 79 -20.27 -7.58 14.44
CA MET A 79 -20.13 -8.80 15.25
C MET A 79 -21.08 -8.82 16.43
N LEU A 80 -21.22 -7.71 17.15
CA LEU A 80 -22.16 -7.60 18.27
C LEU A 80 -23.60 -7.80 17.84
N ARG A 81 -23.97 -7.28 16.66
CA ARG A 81 -25.30 -7.51 16.09
C ARG A 81 -25.52 -8.97 15.74
N LEU A 82 -24.53 -9.61 15.12
CA LEU A 82 -24.61 -11.04 14.78
C LEU A 82 -24.77 -11.92 16.03
N ILE A 83 -24.02 -11.63 17.08
CA ILE A 83 -24.12 -12.34 18.36
C ILE A 83 -25.53 -12.17 18.96
N SER A 84 -26.16 -11.02 18.81
CA SER A 84 -27.49 -10.72 19.29
C SER A 84 -28.62 -11.14 18.34
N HIS A 85 -28.29 -11.90 17.29
CA HIS A 85 -29.23 -12.37 16.25
C HIS A 85 -29.96 -11.21 15.54
N GLN A 86 -29.30 -10.05 15.41
CA GLN A 86 -29.80 -8.91 14.66
C GLN A 86 -29.31 -8.95 13.20
N PRO A 87 -30.08 -8.38 12.26
CA PRO A 87 -29.64 -8.33 10.86
C PRO A 87 -28.43 -7.43 10.69
N VAL A 88 -27.54 -7.81 9.76
CA VAL A 88 -26.32 -7.07 9.41
C VAL A 88 -26.31 -6.89 7.91
N ASP A 89 -26.04 -5.67 7.44
CA ASP A 89 -25.86 -5.36 6.03
C ASP A 89 -24.37 -5.26 5.71
N ASP A 90 -24.02 -5.39 4.43
CA ASP A 90 -22.68 -5.13 3.94
C ASP A 90 -22.34 -3.65 4.14
N GLU A 91 -21.11 -3.41 4.58
CA GLU A 91 -20.59 -2.05 4.77
C GLU A 91 -19.39 -1.82 3.85
N ARG A 92 -19.33 -0.65 3.24
CA ARG A 92 -18.18 -0.20 2.47
C ARG A 92 -17.48 0.92 3.21
N VAL A 93 -16.17 0.76 3.37
CA VAL A 93 -15.32 1.78 3.99
C VAL A 93 -14.52 2.47 2.89
N PRO A 94 -14.64 3.80 2.76
CA PRO A 94 -13.89 4.52 1.73
C PRO A 94 -12.39 4.45 1.99
N CYS A 95 -11.62 4.26 0.93
CA CYS A 95 -10.17 4.32 0.95
C CYS A 95 -9.71 5.66 0.40
N GLU A 96 -8.53 6.09 0.80
CA GLU A 96 -7.91 7.33 0.35
C GLU A 96 -6.49 7.06 -0.15
N LEU A 97 -6.13 7.67 -1.28
CA LEU A 97 -4.75 7.63 -1.76
C LEU A 97 -3.95 8.75 -1.10
N ILE A 98 -2.96 8.37 -0.30
CA ILE A 98 -2.06 9.32 0.35
C ILE A 98 -0.82 9.46 -0.54
N LYS A 99 -0.76 10.55 -1.29
CA LYS A 99 0.32 10.81 -2.24
C LYS A 99 1.57 11.27 -1.51
N ARG A 100 2.69 10.64 -1.81
CA ARG A 100 4.02 10.99 -1.30
C ARG A 100 5.04 10.96 -2.44
N ALA A 101 6.31 10.94 -2.11
CA ALA A 101 7.38 11.11 -3.08
C ALA A 101 7.51 9.97 -4.10
N THR A 102 7.13 8.74 -3.76
CA THR A 102 7.31 7.60 -4.68
C THR A 102 6.43 7.63 -5.92
N THR A 103 5.49 8.57 -6.02
CA THR A 103 4.64 8.79 -7.20
C THR A 103 4.65 10.23 -7.67
N GLU A 104 5.57 11.04 -7.17
CA GLU A 104 5.61 12.48 -7.48
C GLU A 104 5.71 12.73 -8.98
N GLY A 105 4.79 13.55 -9.50
CA GLY A 105 4.73 13.85 -10.93
C GLY A 105 4.11 12.75 -11.80
N LYS A 106 3.69 11.64 -11.21
CA LYS A 106 3.09 10.50 -11.94
C LYS A 106 1.58 10.38 -11.75
N LEU A 107 1.06 11.00 -10.69
CA LEU A 107 -0.37 10.97 -10.39
C LEU A 107 -0.99 12.36 -10.42
#